data_8f1e695fcfa5dabf07fa074516bc2e80
#
_entry.id   8f1e695fcfa5dabf07fa074516bc2e80
#
_cell.length_a   1.000
_cell.length_b   1.000
_cell.length_c   1.000
_cell.angle_alpha   90.00
_cell.angle_beta   90.00
_cell.angle_gamma   90.00
#
_symmetry.space_group_name_H-M   'P 1'
#
loop_
_entity.id
_entity.type
_entity.pdbx_description
1 polymer ?
#
loop_
_entity_poly.entity_id
_entity_poly.type
_entity_poly.pdbx_seq_one_letter_code
_entity_poly.pdbx_strand_id
1 'polypeptide(L)'
;MIFDTHAHYDDGQFNTDRTELLNSMEENGVGTIVNVSAAYASCEKVVDMAQRFPFMYAAVGIHPDEVGSLNEESFARMKELFLRDKVIAVGEIGLDYYWDKESHDLQKQWFIRQIDLARELCLPILIHSRESAADTFAIMKEHAQGLKGVIHCYSYSKEMAKEYVNMGFYIGVGGVVTFKNARKLKETVEELPLKSLVLETDCPYLAPEPYRGKRNDSIYLKYVAQEIARIKNTTYDAVVRQTELNAKEMYGLK
;
A
#
# COMPACT_ATOMS: atom_id res chain seq x y z
N MET A 1 -0.49 0.27 -18.29
CA MET A 1 -0.68 -1.08 -17.67
C MET A 1 -1.14 -0.90 -16.22
N ILE A 2 -1.66 -1.95 -15.58
CA ILE A 2 -2.00 -1.88 -14.15
C ILE A 2 -0.72 -1.69 -13.33
N PHE A 3 -0.78 -0.78 -12.36
CA PHE A 3 0.23 -0.58 -11.34
C PHE A 3 -0.36 -1.02 -9.99
N ASP A 4 0.20 -2.07 -9.38
CA ASP A 4 -0.16 -2.52 -8.04
C ASP A 4 0.73 -1.81 -7.02
N THR A 5 0.16 -0.90 -6.25
CA THR A 5 0.92 -0.08 -5.30
C THR A 5 1.21 -0.76 -3.97
N HIS A 6 0.61 -1.93 -3.69
CA HIS A 6 0.80 -2.61 -2.42
C HIS A 6 0.50 -4.11 -2.53
N ALA A 7 1.52 -4.94 -2.42
CA ALA A 7 1.46 -6.39 -2.50
C ALA A 7 2.47 -7.04 -1.56
N HIS A 8 2.20 -8.28 -1.10
CA HIS A 8 3.08 -9.07 -0.24
C HIS A 8 3.43 -10.41 -0.91
N TYR A 9 4.15 -10.36 -2.01
CA TYR A 9 4.58 -11.57 -2.73
C TYR A 9 5.65 -12.40 -2.00
N ASP A 10 6.24 -11.87 -0.92
CA ASP A 10 7.10 -12.62 0.00
C ASP A 10 6.35 -13.57 0.93
N ASP A 11 5.00 -13.43 1.04
CA ASP A 11 4.14 -14.29 1.86
C ASP A 11 4.25 -15.77 1.47
N GLY A 12 4.19 -16.64 2.48
CA GLY A 12 4.29 -18.08 2.33
C GLY A 12 3.23 -18.72 1.43
N GLN A 13 2.07 -18.09 1.25
CA GLN A 13 1.01 -18.57 0.37
C GLN A 13 1.42 -18.61 -1.11
N PHE A 14 2.48 -17.87 -1.49
CA PHE A 14 3.02 -17.89 -2.84
C PHE A 14 4.20 -18.85 -3.03
N ASN A 15 4.67 -19.56 -2.01
CA ASN A 15 5.88 -20.36 -2.10
C ASN A 15 5.90 -21.40 -3.22
N THR A 16 4.74 -21.93 -3.59
CA THR A 16 4.62 -23.01 -4.58
C THR A 16 4.66 -22.55 -6.02
N ASP A 17 4.22 -21.30 -6.32
CA ASP A 17 4.01 -20.82 -7.68
C ASP A 17 4.43 -19.36 -7.91
N ARG A 18 5.06 -18.73 -6.90
CA ARG A 18 5.47 -17.30 -6.94
C ARG A 18 6.17 -16.89 -8.23
N THR A 19 7.17 -17.65 -8.64
CA THR A 19 7.98 -17.31 -9.82
C THR A 19 7.17 -17.43 -11.11
N GLU A 20 6.36 -18.47 -11.24
CA GLU A 20 5.48 -18.67 -12.41
C GLU A 20 4.43 -17.57 -12.49
N LEU A 21 3.77 -17.29 -11.36
CA LEU A 21 2.77 -16.23 -11.27
C LEU A 21 3.37 -14.86 -11.63
N LEU A 22 4.51 -14.48 -11.05
CA LEU A 22 5.15 -13.19 -11.32
C LEU A 22 5.62 -13.07 -12.79
N ASN A 23 6.09 -14.14 -13.41
CA ASN A 23 6.47 -14.14 -14.84
C ASN A 23 5.27 -13.95 -15.76
N SER A 24 4.05 -14.23 -15.31
CA SER A 24 2.82 -14.05 -16.11
C SER A 24 2.22 -12.64 -16.01
N MET A 25 2.74 -11.75 -15.19
CA MET A 25 2.11 -10.45 -14.88
C MET A 25 1.95 -9.56 -16.10
N GLU A 26 2.99 -9.43 -16.92
CA GLU A 26 2.96 -8.59 -18.13
C GLU A 26 1.88 -9.05 -19.13
N GLU A 27 1.79 -10.34 -19.39
CA GLU A 27 0.78 -10.93 -20.28
C GLU A 27 -0.65 -10.70 -19.76
N ASN A 28 -0.81 -10.55 -18.45
CA ASN A 28 -2.08 -10.27 -17.79
C ASN A 28 -2.35 -8.76 -17.57
N GLY A 29 -1.51 -7.89 -18.17
CA GLY A 29 -1.72 -6.44 -18.17
C GLY A 29 -1.22 -5.73 -16.91
N VAL A 30 -0.47 -6.40 -16.03
CA VAL A 30 0.18 -5.82 -14.85
C VAL A 30 1.60 -5.40 -15.23
N GLY A 31 1.89 -4.11 -15.13
CA GLY A 31 3.18 -3.54 -15.57
C GLY A 31 4.13 -3.20 -14.45
N THR A 32 3.62 -2.97 -13.24
CA THR A 32 4.45 -2.59 -12.09
C THR A 32 3.81 -3.08 -10.79
N ILE A 33 4.66 -3.55 -9.86
CA ILE A 33 4.25 -4.01 -8.53
C ILE A 33 5.21 -3.42 -7.50
N VAL A 34 4.66 -2.89 -6.41
CA VAL A 34 5.44 -2.57 -5.21
C VAL A 34 5.22 -3.68 -4.18
N ASN A 35 6.30 -4.45 -3.92
CA ASN A 35 6.30 -5.49 -2.91
C ASN A 35 6.68 -4.87 -1.56
N VAL A 36 5.84 -5.04 -0.56
CA VAL A 36 5.88 -4.28 0.70
C VAL A 36 6.26 -5.20 1.85
N SER A 37 7.21 -4.80 2.68
CA SER A 37 7.53 -5.55 3.90
C SER A 37 6.57 -5.18 5.03
N ALA A 38 6.19 -6.18 5.82
CA ALA A 38 5.40 -6.00 7.04
C ALA A 38 6.26 -6.23 8.31
N ALA A 39 7.18 -7.18 8.28
CA ALA A 39 8.04 -7.56 9.41
C ALA A 39 9.51 -7.32 9.10
N TYR A 40 10.34 -7.18 10.13
CA TYR A 40 11.78 -7.06 9.96
C TYR A 40 12.38 -8.20 9.13
N ALA A 41 11.91 -9.42 9.33
CA ALA A 41 12.36 -10.61 8.60
C ALA A 41 11.95 -10.61 7.10
N SER A 42 10.98 -9.79 6.70
CA SER A 42 10.56 -9.65 5.31
C SER A 42 11.27 -8.52 4.56
N CYS A 43 11.90 -7.57 5.26
CA CYS A 43 12.53 -6.41 4.63
C CYS A 43 13.56 -6.78 3.55
N GLU A 44 14.49 -7.67 3.88
CA GLU A 44 15.52 -8.12 2.90
C GLU A 44 14.90 -8.93 1.76
N LYS A 45 13.90 -9.75 2.04
CA LYS A 45 13.22 -10.58 1.04
C LYS A 45 12.54 -9.75 -0.03
N VAL A 46 11.80 -8.69 0.35
CA VAL A 46 11.10 -7.83 -0.61
C VAL A 46 12.09 -7.07 -1.49
N VAL A 47 13.22 -6.63 -0.94
CA VAL A 47 14.29 -5.96 -1.68
C VAL A 47 14.94 -6.93 -2.69
N ASP A 48 15.28 -8.13 -2.28
CA ASP A 48 15.86 -9.15 -3.15
C ASP A 48 14.91 -9.55 -4.28
N MET A 49 13.61 -9.63 -4.00
CA MET A 49 12.59 -9.87 -5.03
C MET A 49 12.53 -8.73 -6.03
N ALA A 50 12.52 -7.48 -5.57
CA ALA A 50 12.51 -6.31 -6.45
C ALA A 50 13.72 -6.28 -7.39
N GLN A 51 14.89 -6.74 -6.94
CA GLN A 51 16.09 -6.83 -7.79
C GLN A 51 15.99 -7.93 -8.84
N ARG A 52 15.28 -9.02 -8.55
CA ARG A 52 15.11 -10.17 -9.46
C ARG A 52 14.09 -9.91 -10.58
N PHE A 53 13.05 -9.14 -10.33
CA PHE A 53 11.97 -8.88 -11.27
C PHE A 53 12.04 -7.42 -11.77
N PRO A 54 12.21 -7.18 -13.09
CA PRO A 54 12.38 -5.83 -13.65
C PRO A 54 11.23 -4.86 -13.33
N PHE A 55 10.00 -5.37 -13.28
CA PHE A 55 8.77 -4.61 -13.04
C PHE A 55 8.43 -4.43 -11.55
N MET A 56 9.23 -5.00 -10.65
CA MET A 56 8.97 -4.96 -9.21
C MET A 56 9.86 -3.94 -8.52
N TYR A 57 9.27 -3.21 -7.58
CA TYR A 57 9.93 -2.32 -6.63
C TYR A 57 9.67 -2.81 -5.21
N ALA A 58 10.39 -2.26 -4.24
CA ALA A 58 10.23 -2.58 -2.83
C ALA A 58 9.84 -1.34 -2.02
N ALA A 59 8.97 -1.55 -1.04
CA ALA A 59 8.80 -0.65 0.09
C ALA A 59 9.26 -1.35 1.35
N VAL A 60 10.03 -0.66 2.19
CA VAL A 60 10.62 -1.21 3.41
C VAL A 60 10.07 -0.45 4.61
N GLY A 61 9.49 -1.18 5.53
CA GLY A 61 8.91 -0.67 6.77
C GLY A 61 8.47 -1.81 7.69
N ILE A 62 8.01 -1.46 8.88
CA ILE A 62 7.56 -2.41 9.88
C ILE A 62 6.13 -2.08 10.26
N HIS A 63 5.26 -3.04 9.97
CA HIS A 63 3.83 -2.98 10.29
C HIS A 63 3.61 -2.81 11.81
N PRO A 64 2.58 -2.08 12.24
CA PRO A 64 2.31 -1.85 13.66
C PRO A 64 2.26 -3.10 14.53
N ASP A 65 1.77 -4.23 14.02
CA ASP A 65 1.73 -5.49 14.78
C ASP A 65 3.12 -6.13 15.02
N GLU A 66 4.14 -5.71 14.26
CA GLU A 66 5.49 -6.28 14.30
C GLU A 66 6.50 -5.35 15.01
N VAL A 67 6.08 -4.14 15.42
CA VAL A 67 6.98 -3.17 16.06
C VAL A 67 7.55 -3.62 17.40
N GLY A 68 6.92 -4.59 18.06
CA GLY A 68 7.42 -5.20 19.29
C GLY A 68 8.78 -5.90 19.12
N SER A 69 9.13 -6.29 17.90
CA SER A 69 10.42 -6.91 17.56
C SER A 69 11.53 -5.90 17.25
N LEU A 70 11.17 -4.60 17.07
CA LEU A 70 12.12 -3.55 16.73
C LEU A 70 12.94 -3.09 17.94
N ASN A 71 14.20 -2.79 17.67
CA ASN A 71 15.12 -2.07 18.54
C ASN A 71 16.06 -1.18 17.70
N GLU A 72 16.92 -0.41 18.34
CA GLU A 72 17.81 0.52 17.63
C GLU A 72 18.74 -0.19 16.63
N GLU A 73 19.22 -1.38 16.95
CA GLU A 73 20.12 -2.14 16.08
C GLU A 73 19.39 -2.65 14.83
N SER A 74 18.21 -3.29 15.00
CA SER A 74 17.41 -3.78 13.87
C SER A 74 16.91 -2.61 12.99
N PHE A 75 16.55 -1.49 13.59
CA PHE A 75 16.15 -0.30 12.84
C PHE A 75 17.31 0.31 12.04
N ALA A 76 18.52 0.37 12.63
CA ALA A 76 19.72 0.83 11.92
C ALA A 76 20.06 -0.08 10.72
N ARG A 77 19.98 -1.39 10.90
CA ARG A 77 20.19 -2.35 9.79
C ARG A 77 19.11 -2.23 8.70
N MET A 78 17.85 -2.03 9.08
CA MET A 78 16.77 -1.78 8.11
C MET A 78 17.06 -0.53 7.27
N LYS A 79 17.62 0.54 7.85
CA LYS A 79 17.99 1.77 7.13
C LYS A 79 19.01 1.51 6.01
N GLU A 80 19.89 0.53 6.15
CA GLU A 80 20.87 0.18 5.10
C GLU A 80 20.22 -0.34 3.82
N LEU A 81 19.01 -0.94 3.92
CA LEU A 81 18.29 -1.44 2.75
C LEU A 81 17.84 -0.33 1.80
N PHE A 82 17.66 0.90 2.28
CA PHE A 82 17.31 2.04 1.44
C PHE A 82 18.43 2.51 0.51
N LEU A 83 19.65 2.01 0.71
CA LEU A 83 20.78 2.21 -0.22
C LEU A 83 20.71 1.26 -1.43
N ARG A 84 19.82 0.27 -1.39
CA ARG A 84 19.64 -0.70 -2.47
C ARG A 84 18.74 -0.12 -3.56
N ASP A 85 19.08 -0.41 -4.81
CA ASP A 85 18.25 -0.02 -5.95
C ASP A 85 16.82 -0.56 -5.83
N LYS A 86 15.85 0.19 -6.38
CA LYS A 86 14.42 -0.15 -6.39
C LYS A 86 13.72 -0.15 -5.02
N VAL A 87 14.34 0.29 -3.94
CA VAL A 87 13.64 0.62 -2.70
C VAL A 87 13.12 2.05 -2.83
N ILE A 88 11.80 2.21 -2.95
CA ILE A 88 11.17 3.46 -3.38
C ILE A 88 10.20 4.08 -2.38
N ALA A 89 9.97 3.45 -1.24
CA ALA A 89 9.07 3.95 -0.20
C ALA A 89 9.42 3.41 1.18
N VAL A 90 9.01 4.13 2.21
CA VAL A 90 8.97 3.62 3.58
C VAL A 90 7.57 3.09 3.86
N GLY A 91 7.44 1.82 4.13
CA GLY A 91 6.18 1.14 4.39
C GLY A 91 6.29 -0.38 4.34
N GLU A 92 5.36 -1.02 4.95
CA GLU A 92 4.10 -0.55 5.54
C GLU A 92 4.34 -0.07 6.98
N ILE A 93 3.81 1.10 7.32
CA ILE A 93 3.95 1.71 8.64
C ILE A 93 2.59 2.28 9.09
N GLY A 94 2.37 2.45 10.38
CA GLY A 94 1.12 3.04 10.85
C GLY A 94 0.66 2.53 12.19
N LEU A 95 -0.67 2.39 12.34
CA LEU A 95 -1.31 1.95 13.58
C LEU A 95 -2.38 0.87 13.31
N ASP A 96 -2.39 -0.19 14.11
CA ASP A 96 -3.43 -1.23 14.12
C ASP A 96 -3.91 -1.46 15.57
N TYR A 97 -5.13 -1.01 15.89
CA TYR A 97 -5.75 -1.21 17.20
C TYR A 97 -6.72 -2.39 17.24
N TYR A 98 -6.85 -3.10 16.12
CA TYR A 98 -7.68 -4.28 16.04
C TYR A 98 -6.97 -5.52 16.57
N TRP A 99 -5.74 -5.75 16.09
CA TRP A 99 -4.96 -6.93 16.48
C TRP A 99 -4.20 -6.75 17.78
N ASP A 100 -3.58 -5.59 17.97
CA ASP A 100 -2.83 -5.27 19.19
C ASP A 100 -3.51 -4.15 19.98
N LYS A 101 -4.01 -4.49 21.16
CA LYS A 101 -4.74 -3.57 22.05
C LYS A 101 -3.88 -3.00 23.18
N GLU A 102 -2.64 -3.47 23.32
CA GLU A 102 -1.80 -3.16 24.48
C GLU A 102 -0.61 -2.26 24.14
N SER A 103 -0.10 -2.33 22.91
CA SER A 103 1.12 -1.62 22.52
C SER A 103 0.90 -0.32 21.75
N HIS A 104 -0.24 0.34 21.87
CA HIS A 104 -0.57 1.54 21.10
C HIS A 104 0.51 2.63 21.19
N ASP A 105 1.09 2.88 22.37
CA ASP A 105 2.13 3.89 22.52
C ASP A 105 3.44 3.49 21.81
N LEU A 106 3.77 2.21 21.82
CA LEU A 106 4.92 1.68 21.08
C LEU A 106 4.70 1.78 19.56
N GLN A 107 3.50 1.46 19.08
CA GLN A 107 3.13 1.63 17.69
C GLN A 107 3.27 3.10 17.26
N LYS A 108 2.77 4.06 18.06
CA LYS A 108 2.89 5.50 17.80
C LYS A 108 4.36 5.95 17.72
N GLN A 109 5.19 5.51 18.66
CA GLN A 109 6.61 5.83 18.67
C GLN A 109 7.32 5.36 17.40
N TRP A 110 7.13 4.10 17.01
CA TRP A 110 7.74 3.56 15.80
C TRP A 110 7.14 4.12 14.52
N PHE A 111 5.85 4.45 14.51
CA PHE A 111 5.22 5.11 13.39
C PHE A 111 5.88 6.48 13.13
N ILE A 112 6.03 7.32 14.16
CA ILE A 112 6.68 8.63 14.05
C ILE A 112 8.13 8.47 13.58
N ARG A 113 8.89 7.54 14.16
CA ARG A 113 10.29 7.31 13.76
C ARG A 113 10.44 6.87 12.30
N GLN A 114 9.51 6.08 11.80
CA GLN A 114 9.52 5.66 10.39
C GLN A 114 9.07 6.79 9.45
N ILE A 115 8.18 7.69 9.89
CA ILE A 115 7.87 8.94 9.17
C ILE A 115 9.11 9.84 9.10
N ASP A 116 9.84 10.00 10.20
CA ASP A 116 11.07 10.79 10.23
C ASP A 116 12.15 10.20 9.30
N LEU A 117 12.27 8.89 9.26
CA LEU A 117 13.14 8.20 8.30
C LEU A 117 12.75 8.49 6.85
N ALA A 118 11.45 8.43 6.53
CA ALA A 118 10.98 8.75 5.18
C ALA A 118 11.30 10.19 4.78
N ARG A 119 11.20 11.11 5.73
CA ARG A 119 11.59 12.52 5.54
C ARG A 119 13.08 12.66 5.29
N GLU A 120 13.93 12.00 6.09
CA GLU A 120 15.38 11.98 5.93
C GLU A 120 15.79 11.49 4.53
N LEU A 121 15.09 10.45 4.03
CA LEU A 121 15.35 9.80 2.74
C LEU A 121 14.62 10.47 1.55
N CYS A 122 13.74 11.44 1.80
CA CYS A 122 12.88 12.04 0.79
C CYS A 122 12.01 11.00 0.03
N LEU A 123 11.56 9.96 0.72
CA LEU A 123 10.73 8.88 0.17
C LEU A 123 9.26 9.02 0.58
N PRO A 124 8.33 8.53 -0.26
CA PRO A 124 6.92 8.44 0.10
C PRO A 124 6.68 7.37 1.16
N ILE A 125 5.52 7.47 1.83
CA ILE A 125 5.12 6.56 2.91
C ILE A 125 3.84 5.79 2.57
N LEU A 126 3.80 4.50 2.96
CA LEU A 126 2.64 3.63 2.81
C LEU A 126 2.01 3.40 4.19
N ILE A 127 0.82 3.94 4.40
CA ILE A 127 0.20 4.06 5.71
C ILE A 127 -0.86 2.99 5.92
N HIS A 128 -0.62 2.13 6.90
CA HIS A 128 -1.62 1.26 7.49
C HIS A 128 -2.41 1.98 8.58
N SER A 129 -3.73 1.82 8.56
CA SER A 129 -4.58 2.35 9.63
C SER A 129 -5.79 1.47 9.84
N ARG A 130 -5.89 0.83 11.00
CA ARG A 130 -7.01 -0.03 11.34
C ARG A 130 -7.50 0.22 12.76
N GLU A 131 -8.77 0.61 12.90
CA GLU A 131 -9.41 1.02 14.16
C GLU A 131 -8.67 2.15 14.91
N SER A 132 -7.78 2.88 14.22
CA SER A 132 -6.88 3.90 14.75
C SER A 132 -7.04 5.27 14.06
N ALA A 133 -8.18 5.51 13.39
CA ALA A 133 -8.39 6.65 12.50
C ALA A 133 -7.99 8.01 13.10
N ALA A 134 -8.38 8.29 14.34
CA ALA A 134 -8.12 9.59 14.99
C ALA A 134 -6.63 9.79 15.28
N ASP A 135 -5.97 8.78 15.84
CA ASP A 135 -4.55 8.85 16.18
C ASP A 135 -3.67 8.85 14.93
N THR A 136 -3.99 8.01 13.94
CA THR A 136 -3.30 8.01 12.64
C THR A 136 -3.38 9.39 12.00
N PHE A 137 -4.57 9.99 11.94
CA PHE A 137 -4.76 11.30 11.34
C PHE A 137 -4.01 12.41 12.10
N ALA A 138 -4.04 12.38 13.45
CA ALA A 138 -3.32 13.34 14.27
C ALA A 138 -1.80 13.28 14.04
N ILE A 139 -1.22 12.07 14.07
CA ILE A 139 0.22 11.86 13.80
C ILE A 139 0.57 12.29 12.38
N MET A 140 -0.22 11.91 11.39
CA MET A 140 0.02 12.32 10.00
C MET A 140 -0.01 13.84 9.83
N LYS A 141 -0.96 14.51 10.47
CA LYS A 141 -1.08 15.97 10.42
C LYS A 141 0.10 16.67 11.08
N GLU A 142 0.66 16.12 12.14
CA GLU A 142 1.79 16.69 12.87
C GLU A 142 3.13 16.36 12.22
N HIS A 143 3.33 15.09 11.87
CA HIS A 143 4.65 14.55 11.47
C HIS A 143 4.82 14.31 9.97
N ALA A 144 3.76 14.18 9.16
CA ALA A 144 3.89 13.82 7.75
C ALA A 144 3.73 15.01 6.78
N GLN A 145 3.79 16.25 7.27
CA GLN A 145 3.65 17.43 6.41
C GLN A 145 4.74 17.47 5.33
N GLY A 146 4.31 17.69 4.07
CA GLY A 146 5.21 17.76 2.91
C GLY A 146 5.67 16.42 2.38
N LEU A 147 5.36 15.30 3.04
CA LEU A 147 5.56 13.97 2.48
C LEU A 147 4.43 13.62 1.51
N LYS A 148 4.74 12.73 0.56
CA LYS A 148 3.76 12.06 -0.29
C LYS A 148 3.55 10.63 0.20
N GLY A 149 2.49 9.98 -0.26
CA GLY A 149 2.25 8.58 0.06
C GLY A 149 0.80 8.16 -0.17
N VAL A 150 0.43 7.03 0.38
CA VAL A 150 -0.91 6.46 0.27
C VAL A 150 -1.43 6.04 1.64
N ILE A 151 -2.72 6.29 1.88
CA ILE A 151 -3.45 5.60 2.93
C ILE A 151 -3.93 4.30 2.32
N HIS A 152 -3.18 3.25 2.61
CA HIS A 152 -3.39 1.90 2.10
C HIS A 152 -4.68 1.29 2.66
N CYS A 153 -5.32 0.42 1.88
CA CYS A 153 -6.51 -0.33 2.24
C CYS A 153 -7.62 0.53 2.90
N TYR A 154 -7.90 1.67 2.29
CA TYR A 154 -8.74 2.70 2.88
C TYR A 154 -10.14 2.20 3.24
N SER A 155 -10.57 2.42 4.50
CA SER A 155 -11.83 1.87 5.01
C SER A 155 -12.69 2.88 5.81
N TYR A 156 -12.22 4.11 5.94
CA TYR A 156 -12.90 5.16 6.70
C TYR A 156 -13.91 5.98 5.87
N SER A 157 -14.30 7.15 6.36
CA SER A 157 -15.28 8.00 5.68
C SER A 157 -14.67 8.81 4.53
N LYS A 158 -15.51 9.20 3.58
CA LYS A 158 -15.11 10.06 2.47
C LYS A 158 -14.63 11.46 2.91
N GLU A 159 -15.15 11.96 4.04
CA GLU A 159 -14.70 13.22 4.63
C GLU A 159 -13.24 13.13 5.06
N MET A 160 -12.90 12.08 5.79
CA MET A 160 -11.50 11.83 6.20
C MET A 160 -10.58 11.58 4.99
N ALA A 161 -11.07 10.90 3.96
CA ALA A 161 -10.31 10.72 2.72
C ALA A 161 -9.98 12.05 2.04
N LYS A 162 -10.92 13.02 2.04
CA LYS A 162 -10.66 14.37 1.51
C LYS A 162 -9.55 15.09 2.29
N GLU A 163 -9.53 14.94 3.62
CA GLU A 163 -8.47 15.53 4.43
C GLU A 163 -7.10 14.96 4.08
N TYR A 164 -6.97 13.62 3.92
CA TYR A 164 -5.72 13.01 3.47
C TYR A 164 -5.31 13.48 2.07
N VAL A 165 -6.26 13.60 1.14
CA VAL A 165 -6.00 14.12 -0.20
C VAL A 165 -5.55 15.59 -0.16
N ASN A 166 -6.14 16.42 0.70
CA ASN A 166 -5.72 17.80 0.92
C ASN A 166 -4.30 17.90 1.51
N MET A 167 -3.86 16.89 2.26
CA MET A 167 -2.48 16.76 2.74
C MET A 167 -1.49 16.28 1.67
N GLY A 168 -1.97 15.89 0.47
CA GLY A 168 -1.14 15.39 -0.62
C GLY A 168 -1.01 13.87 -0.69
N PHE A 169 -1.83 13.13 0.06
CA PHE A 169 -1.84 11.67 0.05
C PHE A 169 -2.85 11.11 -0.94
N TYR A 170 -2.51 9.95 -1.49
CA TYR A 170 -3.41 9.15 -2.32
C TYR A 170 -4.22 8.19 -1.44
N ILE A 171 -5.33 7.71 -2.00
CA ILE A 171 -6.21 6.72 -1.36
C ILE A 171 -6.06 5.41 -2.09
N GLY A 172 -5.61 4.38 -1.37
CA GLY A 172 -5.48 3.02 -1.85
C GLY A 172 -6.84 2.33 -1.99
N VAL A 173 -7.11 1.77 -3.16
CA VAL A 173 -8.37 1.09 -3.46
C VAL A 173 -8.07 -0.32 -3.94
N GLY A 174 -8.40 -1.30 -3.10
CA GLY A 174 -8.22 -2.73 -3.35
C GLY A 174 -9.51 -3.48 -3.58
N GLY A 175 -9.43 -4.82 -3.50
CA GLY A 175 -10.51 -5.75 -3.79
C GLY A 175 -11.81 -5.49 -3.04
N VAL A 176 -11.73 -4.91 -1.86
CA VAL A 176 -12.87 -4.56 -1.00
C VAL A 176 -13.90 -3.69 -1.73
N VAL A 177 -13.49 -2.83 -2.68
CA VAL A 177 -14.44 -1.97 -3.43
C VAL A 177 -15.50 -2.78 -4.19
N THR A 178 -15.19 -4.03 -4.56
CA THR A 178 -16.11 -4.91 -5.26
C THR A 178 -17.18 -5.56 -4.35
N PHE A 179 -16.98 -5.52 -3.03
CA PHE A 179 -17.85 -6.20 -2.09
C PHE A 179 -19.21 -5.49 -1.97
N LYS A 180 -20.28 -6.27 -1.79
CA LYS A 180 -21.64 -5.73 -1.67
C LYS A 180 -21.80 -4.79 -0.46
N ASN A 181 -21.12 -5.08 0.63
CA ASN A 181 -21.19 -4.32 1.89
C ASN A 181 -20.12 -3.20 2.02
N ALA A 182 -19.32 -2.93 0.99
CA ALA A 182 -18.27 -1.91 1.02
C ALA A 182 -18.80 -0.48 0.77
N ARG A 183 -19.91 -0.10 1.43
CA ARG A 183 -20.59 1.17 1.17
C ARG A 183 -19.67 2.38 1.35
N LYS A 184 -18.94 2.47 2.47
CA LYS A 184 -18.06 3.63 2.76
C LYS A 184 -17.00 3.82 1.69
N LEU A 185 -16.32 2.72 1.27
CA LEU A 185 -15.29 2.80 0.25
C LEU A 185 -15.87 3.19 -1.11
N LYS A 186 -17.06 2.68 -1.47
CA LYS A 186 -17.75 3.07 -2.72
C LYS A 186 -18.12 4.55 -2.72
N GLU A 187 -18.67 5.07 -1.61
CA GLU A 187 -18.96 6.50 -1.44
C GLU A 187 -17.66 7.34 -1.53
N THR A 188 -16.55 6.85 -0.98
CA THR A 188 -15.24 7.51 -1.08
C THR A 188 -14.75 7.56 -2.53
N VAL A 189 -14.81 6.44 -3.24
CA VAL A 189 -14.43 6.36 -4.66
C VAL A 189 -15.32 7.26 -5.51
N GLU A 190 -16.62 7.29 -5.26
CA GLU A 190 -17.57 8.16 -5.97
C GLU A 190 -17.23 9.65 -5.80
N GLU A 191 -16.92 10.07 -4.58
CA GLU A 191 -16.70 11.47 -4.21
C GLU A 191 -15.33 12.02 -4.64
N LEU A 192 -14.27 11.23 -4.46
CA LEU A 192 -12.91 11.70 -4.73
C LEU A 192 -12.61 11.76 -6.23
N PRO A 193 -11.81 12.71 -6.70
CA PRO A 193 -11.35 12.73 -8.09
C PRO A 193 -10.45 11.52 -8.36
N LEU A 194 -10.55 10.95 -9.57
CA LEU A 194 -9.75 9.78 -9.98
C LEU A 194 -8.24 10.00 -9.83
N LYS A 195 -7.78 11.23 -9.96
CA LYS A 195 -6.38 11.64 -9.77
C LYS A 195 -5.85 11.47 -8.33
N SER A 196 -6.72 11.14 -7.36
CA SER A 196 -6.35 10.94 -5.96
C SER A 196 -6.39 9.45 -5.56
N LEU A 197 -6.71 8.55 -6.49
CA LEU A 197 -6.84 7.13 -6.24
C LEU A 197 -5.66 6.35 -6.82
N VAL A 198 -5.22 5.30 -6.13
CA VAL A 198 -4.29 4.29 -6.64
C VAL A 198 -4.90 2.91 -6.50
N LEU A 199 -4.45 1.96 -7.33
CA LEU A 199 -4.86 0.55 -7.26
C LEU A 199 -3.88 -0.23 -6.42
N GLU A 200 -4.39 -1.14 -5.61
CA GLU A 200 -3.59 -2.04 -4.79
C GLU A 200 -4.30 -3.38 -4.60
N THR A 201 -3.54 -4.43 -4.31
CA THR A 201 -4.13 -5.72 -3.99
C THR A 201 -4.21 -6.02 -2.52
N ASP A 202 -3.17 -5.70 -1.77
CA ASP A 202 -2.87 -6.28 -0.46
C ASP A 202 -2.79 -7.83 -0.52
N CYS A 203 -2.34 -8.36 -1.67
CA CYS A 203 -2.27 -9.80 -1.87
C CYS A 203 -1.21 -10.44 -0.94
N PRO A 204 -1.52 -11.64 -0.41
CA PRO A 204 -2.50 -12.64 -0.81
C PRO A 204 -3.92 -12.41 -0.27
N TYR A 205 -4.19 -11.30 0.40
CA TYR A 205 -5.45 -11.03 1.09
C TYR A 205 -6.46 -10.29 0.20
N LEU A 206 -7.69 -10.15 0.67
CA LEU A 206 -8.73 -9.25 0.14
C LEU A 206 -9.06 -9.41 -1.34
N ALA A 207 -9.04 -10.65 -1.88
CA ALA A 207 -9.39 -10.91 -3.27
C ALA A 207 -10.76 -10.30 -3.63
N PRO A 208 -10.88 -9.63 -4.81
CA PRO A 208 -12.12 -9.02 -5.24
C PRO A 208 -13.18 -10.07 -5.62
N GLU A 209 -14.44 -9.67 -5.70
CA GLU A 209 -15.47 -10.48 -6.36
C GLU A 209 -15.12 -10.67 -7.85
N PRO A 210 -15.32 -11.86 -8.43
CA PRO A 210 -15.99 -13.04 -7.86
C PRO A 210 -15.06 -13.99 -7.09
N TYR A 211 -13.82 -13.61 -6.82
CA TYR A 211 -12.79 -14.47 -6.19
C TYR A 211 -12.66 -14.29 -4.68
N ARG A 212 -13.59 -13.57 -4.05
CA ARG A 212 -13.59 -13.37 -2.60
C ARG A 212 -13.42 -14.68 -1.83
N GLY A 213 -12.48 -14.69 -0.86
CA GLY A 213 -12.13 -15.89 -0.09
C GLY A 213 -11.11 -16.82 -0.76
N LYS A 214 -10.60 -16.45 -1.93
CA LYS A 214 -9.46 -17.10 -2.58
C LYS A 214 -8.19 -16.28 -2.31
N ARG A 215 -7.00 -16.86 -2.60
CA ARG A 215 -5.76 -16.11 -2.61
C ARG A 215 -5.83 -15.03 -3.68
N ASN A 216 -5.52 -13.80 -3.28
CA ASN A 216 -5.47 -12.65 -4.19
C ASN A 216 -4.12 -12.59 -4.92
N ASP A 217 -4.08 -11.91 -6.05
CA ASP A 217 -2.88 -11.53 -6.80
C ASP A 217 -3.15 -10.28 -7.66
N SER A 218 -2.09 -9.68 -8.20
CA SER A 218 -2.19 -8.42 -8.97
C SER A 218 -3.02 -8.53 -10.26
N ILE A 219 -3.20 -9.74 -10.81
CA ILE A 219 -4.02 -9.97 -12.01
C ILE A 219 -5.49 -9.64 -11.72
N TYR A 220 -5.91 -9.78 -10.47
CA TYR A 220 -7.29 -9.49 -10.07
C TYR A 220 -7.60 -7.99 -9.96
N LEU A 221 -6.61 -7.10 -10.03
CA LEU A 221 -6.84 -5.63 -10.06
C LEU A 221 -7.70 -5.19 -11.24
N LYS A 222 -7.81 -6.00 -12.29
CA LYS A 222 -8.77 -5.74 -13.39
C LYS A 222 -10.21 -5.60 -12.89
N TYR A 223 -10.62 -6.38 -11.88
CA TYR A 223 -11.97 -6.31 -11.31
C TYR A 223 -12.14 -5.06 -10.44
N VAL A 224 -11.10 -4.65 -9.74
CA VAL A 224 -11.09 -3.40 -8.96
C VAL A 224 -11.23 -2.21 -9.91
N ALA A 225 -10.42 -2.15 -10.98
CA ALA A 225 -10.48 -1.08 -11.98
C ALA A 225 -11.84 -1.03 -12.69
N GLN A 226 -12.45 -2.18 -13.01
CA GLN A 226 -13.79 -2.27 -13.58
C GLN A 226 -14.86 -1.69 -12.64
N GLU A 227 -14.81 -2.03 -11.34
CA GLU A 227 -15.77 -1.50 -10.37
C GLU A 227 -15.59 0.01 -10.16
N ILE A 228 -14.35 0.51 -10.10
CA ILE A 228 -14.07 1.96 -10.06
C ILE A 228 -14.62 2.65 -11.31
N ALA A 229 -14.41 2.07 -12.49
CA ALA A 229 -14.94 2.61 -13.75
C ALA A 229 -16.48 2.71 -13.72
N ARG A 230 -17.16 1.68 -13.20
CA ARG A 230 -18.61 1.66 -13.01
C ARG A 230 -19.07 2.77 -12.03
N ILE A 231 -18.43 2.89 -10.88
CA ILE A 231 -18.76 3.91 -9.85
C ILE A 231 -18.55 5.32 -10.41
N LYS A 232 -17.43 5.55 -11.11
CA LYS A 232 -17.05 6.86 -11.67
C LYS A 232 -17.73 7.19 -12.98
N ASN A 233 -18.54 6.31 -13.53
CA ASN A 233 -19.15 6.45 -14.86
C ASN A 233 -18.10 6.79 -15.94
N THR A 234 -17.02 6.03 -15.99
CA THR A 234 -15.90 6.19 -16.91
C THR A 234 -15.46 4.85 -17.51
N THR A 235 -14.42 4.85 -18.34
CA THR A 235 -13.91 3.61 -18.94
C THR A 235 -12.86 2.93 -18.07
N TYR A 236 -12.73 1.60 -18.22
CA TYR A 236 -11.66 0.82 -17.61
C TYR A 236 -10.26 1.42 -17.93
N ASP A 237 -10.02 1.72 -19.22
CA ASP A 237 -8.74 2.26 -19.67
C ASP A 237 -8.42 3.62 -19.06
N ALA A 238 -9.43 4.46 -18.83
CA ALA A 238 -9.26 5.75 -18.15
C ALA A 238 -8.85 5.56 -16.69
N VAL A 239 -9.45 4.58 -16.00
CA VAL A 239 -9.07 4.23 -14.61
C VAL A 239 -7.64 3.72 -14.57
N VAL A 240 -7.30 2.70 -15.36
CA VAL A 240 -5.95 2.10 -15.37
C VAL A 240 -4.90 3.16 -15.69
N ARG A 241 -5.12 3.99 -16.72
CA ARG A 241 -4.17 5.05 -17.09
C ARG A 241 -3.97 6.07 -15.98
N GLN A 242 -5.07 6.57 -15.39
CA GLN A 242 -4.97 7.61 -14.37
C GLN A 242 -4.32 7.07 -13.10
N THR A 243 -4.69 5.88 -12.66
CA THR A 243 -4.12 5.29 -11.43
C THR A 243 -2.65 4.90 -11.61
N GLU A 244 -2.24 4.50 -12.81
CA GLU A 244 -0.80 4.32 -13.14
C GLU A 244 -0.04 5.64 -13.05
N LEU A 245 -0.56 6.74 -13.61
CA LEU A 245 0.05 8.06 -13.50
C LEU A 245 0.16 8.53 -12.05
N ASN A 246 -0.90 8.34 -11.27
CA ASN A 246 -0.92 8.67 -9.85
C ASN A 246 0.15 7.89 -9.07
N ALA A 247 0.26 6.59 -9.30
CA ALA A 247 1.26 5.74 -8.65
C ALA A 247 2.69 6.17 -9.02
N LYS A 248 2.94 6.43 -10.30
CA LYS A 248 4.24 6.94 -10.77
C LYS A 248 4.59 8.28 -10.12
N GLU A 249 3.63 9.22 -10.06
CA GLU A 249 3.84 10.51 -9.41
C GLU A 249 4.11 10.35 -7.91
N MET A 250 3.35 9.48 -7.22
CA MET A 250 3.50 9.20 -5.81
C MET A 250 4.90 8.66 -5.48
N TYR A 251 5.38 7.70 -6.27
CA TYR A 251 6.68 7.06 -6.08
C TYR A 251 7.86 7.79 -6.75
N GLY A 252 7.61 8.89 -7.48
CA GLY A 252 8.66 9.62 -8.21
C GLY A 252 9.24 8.83 -9.39
N LEU A 253 8.47 7.90 -9.97
CA LEU A 253 8.85 7.11 -11.14
C LEU A 253 8.51 7.83 -12.45
N LYS A 254 9.31 7.58 -13.51
CA LYS A 254 9.12 8.16 -14.84
C LYS A 254 8.15 7.36 -15.71
#